data_19a5ebc3d815d0ca97ffbea98aef22e7
#
_entry.id   19a5ebc3d815d0ca97ffbea98aef22e7
#
_cell.length_a   1.000
_cell.length_b   1.000
_cell.length_c   1.000
_cell.angle_alpha   90.00
_cell.angle_beta   90.00
_cell.angle_gamma   90.00
#
_symmetry.space_group_name_H-M   'P 1'
#
loop_
_entity.id
_entity.type
_entity.pdbx_description
1 polymer ?
#
loop_
_entity_poly.entity_id
_entity_poly.type
_entity_poly.pdbx_seq_one_letter_code
_entity_poly.pdbx_strand_id
1 'polypeptide(L)'
;MTFDPRDIVGKGYRVYPEALRTAASNVTTAAELILKLAQHDLADTLLGEFDLGLPGTTTELMPNINGAGTVEQYNRAIDTIRSKTAKNADSLHQLAQALQTAAGYYEKQDAAEYERLKKLEGGSR
;
A
#
# COMPACT_ATOMS: atom_id res chain seq x y z
N MET A 1 15.77 14.18 17.66
CA MET A 1 14.82 13.94 18.78
C MET A 1 14.27 12.53 18.69
N THR A 2 14.48 11.76 19.73
CA THR A 2 13.99 10.38 19.76
C THR A 2 12.55 10.36 20.28
N PHE A 3 11.66 9.77 19.53
CA PHE A 3 10.27 9.63 19.94
C PHE A 3 10.16 8.49 20.97
N ASP A 4 9.63 8.81 22.15
CA ASP A 4 9.35 7.84 23.19
C ASP A 4 7.83 7.81 23.42
N PRO A 5 7.15 6.69 23.15
CA PRO A 5 5.70 6.58 23.38
C PRO A 5 5.29 6.88 24.82
N ARG A 6 6.17 6.67 25.79
CA ARG A 6 5.89 6.97 27.20
C ARG A 6 5.75 8.47 27.42
N ASP A 7 6.48 9.28 26.67
CA ASP A 7 6.39 10.74 26.75
C ASP A 7 5.02 11.23 26.32
N ILE A 8 4.44 10.59 25.30
CA ILE A 8 3.10 10.92 24.84
C ILE A 8 2.08 10.62 25.93
N VAL A 9 2.13 9.44 26.51
CA VAL A 9 1.20 9.02 27.58
C VAL A 9 1.35 9.92 28.79
N GLY A 10 2.59 10.21 29.20
CA GLY A 10 2.86 11.08 30.34
C GLY A 10 2.40 12.51 30.16
N LYS A 11 2.20 12.96 28.92
CA LYS A 11 1.75 14.32 28.59
C LYS A 11 0.25 14.40 28.26
N GLY A 12 -0.51 13.33 28.52
CA GLY A 12 -1.94 13.29 28.28
C GLY A 12 -2.34 12.88 26.88
N TYR A 13 -1.39 12.50 26.04
CA TYR A 13 -1.69 11.95 24.72
C TYR A 13 -1.97 10.46 24.82
N ARG A 14 -2.83 10.00 23.96
CA ARG A 14 -3.14 8.57 23.85
C ARG A 14 -3.05 8.09 22.42
N VAL A 15 -2.57 6.87 22.26
CA VAL A 15 -2.69 6.16 21.01
C VAL A 15 -3.97 5.31 21.12
N TYR A 16 -4.92 5.58 20.25
CA TYR A 16 -6.17 4.85 20.24
C TYR A 16 -6.08 3.66 19.29
N PRO A 17 -6.24 2.42 19.78
CA PRO A 17 -6.22 1.24 18.91
C PRO A 17 -7.22 1.35 17.76
N GLU A 18 -8.40 1.94 18.00
CA GLU A 18 -9.40 2.14 16.95
C GLU A 18 -8.88 3.01 15.81
N ALA A 19 -8.13 4.06 16.13
CA ALA A 19 -7.54 4.94 15.11
C ALA A 19 -6.52 4.16 14.26
N LEU A 20 -5.74 3.29 14.88
CA LEU A 20 -4.79 2.44 14.16
C LEU A 20 -5.51 1.44 13.28
N ARG A 21 -6.61 0.85 13.75
CA ARG A 21 -7.40 -0.09 12.95
C ARG A 21 -8.09 0.61 11.79
N THR A 22 -8.59 1.83 12.00
CA THR A 22 -9.17 2.64 10.93
C THR A 22 -8.12 2.98 9.90
N ALA A 23 -6.93 3.38 10.32
CA ALA A 23 -5.82 3.64 9.42
C ALA A 23 -5.44 2.38 8.63
N ALA A 24 -5.39 1.22 9.29
CA ALA A 24 -5.11 -0.05 8.63
C ALA A 24 -6.15 -0.37 7.56
N SER A 25 -7.43 -0.16 7.86
CA SER A 25 -8.52 -0.38 6.91
C SER A 25 -8.39 0.55 5.70
N ASN A 26 -8.08 1.82 5.92
CA ASN A 26 -7.90 2.79 4.85
C ASN A 26 -6.69 2.43 3.98
N VAL A 27 -5.60 1.98 4.58
CA VAL A 27 -4.41 1.55 3.84
C VAL A 27 -4.72 0.29 3.02
N THR A 28 -5.47 -0.65 3.59
CA THR A 28 -5.90 -1.86 2.87
C THR A 28 -6.75 -1.50 1.65
N THR A 29 -7.70 -0.59 1.82
CA THR A 29 -8.54 -0.13 0.70
C THR A 29 -7.69 0.52 -0.38
N ALA A 30 -6.73 1.37 0.00
CA ALA A 30 -5.81 1.98 -0.96
C ALA A 30 -4.98 0.92 -1.68
N ALA A 31 -4.49 -0.09 -0.97
CA ALA A 31 -3.72 -1.19 -1.57
C ALA A 31 -4.54 -1.95 -2.61
N GLU A 32 -5.81 -2.22 -2.30
CA GLU A 32 -6.70 -2.93 -3.23
C GLU A 32 -6.98 -2.11 -4.48
N LEU A 33 -7.17 -0.80 -4.35
CA LEU A 33 -7.36 0.09 -5.50
C LEU A 33 -6.10 0.14 -6.36
N ILE A 34 -4.93 0.22 -5.75
CA ILE A 34 -3.66 0.24 -6.48
C ILE A 34 -3.43 -1.09 -7.19
N LEU A 35 -3.76 -2.20 -6.53
CA LEU A 35 -3.63 -3.52 -7.15
C LEU A 35 -4.57 -3.66 -8.34
N LYS A 36 -5.80 -3.17 -8.21
CA LYS A 36 -6.76 -3.16 -9.33
C LYS A 36 -6.23 -2.32 -10.49
N LEU A 37 -5.64 -1.16 -10.20
CA LEU A 37 -5.02 -0.33 -11.22
C LEU A 37 -3.95 -1.14 -11.97
N ALA A 38 -3.08 -1.84 -11.25
CA ALA A 38 -2.00 -2.62 -11.87
C ALA A 38 -2.55 -3.80 -12.69
N GLN A 39 -3.51 -4.54 -12.14
CA GLN A 39 -3.99 -5.79 -12.75
C GLN A 39 -5.00 -5.57 -13.87
N HIS A 40 -5.80 -4.51 -13.78
CA HIS A 40 -6.89 -4.28 -14.73
C HIS A 40 -6.69 -3.02 -15.54
N ASP A 41 -6.65 -1.86 -14.90
CA ASP A 41 -6.67 -0.58 -15.61
C ASP A 41 -5.42 -0.38 -16.48
N LEU A 42 -4.24 -0.68 -15.95
CA LEU A 42 -2.99 -0.59 -16.71
C LEU A 42 -2.90 -1.69 -17.77
N ALA A 43 -3.42 -2.89 -17.46
CA ALA A 43 -3.45 -3.98 -18.44
C ALA A 43 -4.31 -3.63 -19.64
N ASP A 44 -5.41 -2.90 -19.40
CA ASP A 44 -6.31 -2.47 -20.48
C ASP A 44 -5.68 -1.41 -21.38
N THR A 45 -4.57 -0.80 -20.97
CA THR A 45 -3.85 0.17 -21.80
C THR A 45 -2.79 -0.49 -22.69
N LEU A 46 -2.58 -1.80 -22.60
CA LEU A 46 -1.67 -2.51 -23.48
C LEU A 46 -2.17 -2.42 -24.91
N LEU A 47 -1.23 -2.35 -25.84
CA LEU A 47 -1.56 -2.12 -27.25
C LEU A 47 -1.34 -3.39 -28.07
N GLY A 48 -2.20 -3.60 -29.07
CA GLY A 48 -1.97 -4.57 -30.12
C GLY A 48 -0.99 -4.02 -31.14
N GLU A 49 -0.43 -4.90 -31.96
CA GLU A 49 0.64 -4.57 -32.91
C GLU A 49 0.28 -3.39 -33.82
N PHE A 50 -0.98 -3.27 -34.21
CA PHE A 50 -1.42 -2.26 -35.17
C PHE A 50 -2.22 -1.11 -34.55
N ASP A 51 -2.33 -1.04 -33.25
CA ASP A 51 -3.17 -0.04 -32.58
C ASP A 51 -2.71 1.41 -32.80
N LEU A 52 -1.41 1.60 -33.08
CA LEU A 52 -0.87 2.94 -33.37
C LEU A 52 -1.03 3.38 -34.82
N GLY A 53 -1.56 2.50 -35.70
CA GLY A 53 -1.68 2.81 -37.11
C GLY A 53 -0.33 2.86 -37.84
N LEU A 54 0.73 2.39 -37.25
CA LEU A 54 2.06 2.34 -37.86
C LEU A 54 2.32 0.98 -38.51
N PRO A 55 3.25 0.91 -39.49
CA PRO A 55 3.63 -0.38 -40.07
C PRO A 55 4.11 -1.35 -38.98
N GLY A 56 3.69 -2.62 -39.07
CA GLY A 56 4.11 -3.65 -38.13
C GLY A 56 5.60 -3.99 -38.23
N THR A 57 6.20 -3.72 -39.39
CA THR A 57 7.62 -3.93 -39.63
C THR A 57 8.20 -2.73 -40.35
N THR A 58 9.53 -2.59 -40.32
CA THR A 58 10.25 -1.57 -41.08
C THR A 58 10.01 -1.77 -42.57
N THR A 59 9.72 -0.70 -43.32
CA THR A 59 9.50 -0.73 -44.76
C THR A 59 10.55 0.11 -45.47
N GLU A 60 10.67 -0.08 -46.81
CA GLU A 60 11.62 0.69 -47.61
C GLU A 60 11.27 2.20 -47.58
N LEU A 61 9.96 2.53 -47.51
CA LEU A 61 9.50 3.93 -47.49
C LEU A 61 9.70 4.58 -46.12
N MET A 62 9.66 3.76 -45.04
CA MET A 62 9.76 4.27 -43.68
C MET A 62 10.69 3.34 -42.87
N PRO A 63 11.98 3.34 -43.17
CA PRO A 63 12.91 2.38 -42.57
C PRO A 63 13.11 2.59 -41.06
N ASN A 64 12.79 3.80 -40.56
CA ASN A 64 12.95 4.12 -39.14
C ASN A 64 11.65 3.98 -38.35
N ILE A 65 10.56 3.60 -38.97
CA ILE A 65 9.26 3.44 -38.32
C ILE A 65 8.90 1.97 -38.26
N ASN A 66 8.75 1.49 -37.03
CA ASN A 66 8.37 0.12 -36.77
C ASN A 66 7.27 0.12 -35.70
N GLY A 67 6.03 -0.07 -36.12
CA GLY A 67 4.88 -0.06 -35.22
C GLY A 67 4.94 -1.17 -34.20
N ALA A 68 5.39 -2.37 -34.59
CA ALA A 68 5.51 -3.51 -33.69
C ALA A 68 6.58 -3.25 -32.62
N GLY A 69 7.72 -2.67 -33.00
CA GLY A 69 8.78 -2.31 -32.05
C GLY A 69 8.36 -1.21 -31.08
N THR A 70 7.62 -0.21 -31.59
CA THR A 70 7.09 0.87 -30.76
C THR A 70 6.06 0.35 -29.76
N VAL A 71 5.14 -0.51 -30.21
CA VAL A 71 4.14 -1.16 -29.36
C VAL A 71 4.83 -2.01 -28.31
N GLU A 72 5.84 -2.79 -28.68
CA GLU A 72 6.58 -3.63 -27.76
C GLU A 72 7.24 -2.79 -26.65
N GLN A 73 7.88 -1.68 -27.00
CA GLN A 73 8.50 -0.78 -26.02
C GLN A 73 7.46 -0.18 -25.09
N TYR A 74 6.34 0.27 -25.62
CA TYR A 74 5.23 0.80 -24.84
C TYR A 74 4.69 -0.25 -23.87
N ASN A 75 4.41 -1.46 -24.37
CA ASN A 75 3.87 -2.53 -23.54
C ASN A 75 4.86 -2.95 -22.46
N ARG A 76 6.14 -2.95 -22.76
CA ARG A 76 7.19 -3.27 -21.79
C ARG A 76 7.24 -2.22 -20.68
N ALA A 77 7.08 -0.95 -21.03
CA ALA A 77 7.01 0.14 -20.05
C ALA A 77 5.78 -0.02 -19.15
N ILE A 78 4.62 -0.34 -19.73
CA ILE A 78 3.39 -0.58 -18.97
C ILE A 78 3.58 -1.78 -18.03
N ASP A 79 4.17 -2.87 -18.49
CA ASP A 79 4.41 -4.04 -17.64
C ASP A 79 5.35 -3.71 -16.49
N THR A 80 6.35 -2.87 -16.71
CA THR A 80 7.25 -2.41 -15.64
C THR A 80 6.47 -1.59 -14.61
N ILE A 81 5.62 -0.68 -15.06
CA ILE A 81 4.77 0.12 -14.16
C ILE A 81 3.82 -0.78 -13.38
N ARG A 82 3.19 -1.74 -14.03
CA ARG A 82 2.30 -2.71 -13.38
C ARG A 82 3.02 -3.48 -12.28
N SER A 83 4.21 -3.97 -12.57
CA SER A 83 5.00 -4.73 -11.61
C SER A 83 5.35 -3.88 -10.38
N LYS A 84 5.80 -2.65 -10.59
CA LYS A 84 6.14 -1.74 -9.49
C LYS A 84 4.90 -1.32 -8.70
N THR A 85 3.79 -1.09 -9.38
CA THR A 85 2.52 -0.74 -8.74
C THR A 85 2.01 -1.88 -7.87
N ALA A 86 2.12 -3.13 -8.35
CA ALA A 86 1.75 -4.30 -7.57
C ALA A 86 2.63 -4.44 -6.32
N LYS A 87 3.94 -4.16 -6.44
CA LYS A 87 4.85 -4.17 -5.29
C LYS A 87 4.47 -3.09 -4.27
N ASN A 88 4.05 -1.92 -4.73
CA ASN A 88 3.59 -0.85 -3.85
C ASN A 88 2.32 -1.28 -3.10
N ALA A 89 1.40 -1.96 -3.76
CA ALA A 89 0.21 -2.51 -3.11
C ALA A 89 0.59 -3.50 -2.01
N ASP A 90 1.56 -4.38 -2.28
CA ASP A 90 2.06 -5.33 -1.30
C ASP A 90 2.67 -4.61 -0.09
N SER A 91 3.46 -3.57 -0.32
CA SER A 91 4.04 -2.76 0.76
C SER A 91 2.96 -2.10 1.62
N LEU A 92 1.88 -1.62 1.01
CA LEU A 92 0.75 -1.05 1.73
C LEU A 92 0.02 -2.10 2.56
N HIS A 93 -0.14 -3.32 2.05
CA HIS A 93 -0.70 -4.41 2.85
C HIS A 93 0.15 -4.72 4.07
N GLN A 94 1.47 -4.72 3.90
CA GLN A 94 2.39 -4.92 5.02
C GLN A 94 2.25 -3.79 6.06
N LEU A 95 2.10 -2.56 5.61
CA LEU A 95 1.85 -1.42 6.50
C LEU A 95 0.53 -1.61 7.25
N ALA A 96 -0.52 -2.02 6.57
CA ALA A 96 -1.81 -2.27 7.21
C ALA A 96 -1.70 -3.34 8.29
N GLN A 97 -0.97 -4.42 8.01
CA GLN A 97 -0.72 -5.48 9.00
C GLN A 97 0.06 -4.95 10.21
N ALA A 98 1.07 -4.11 9.95
CA ALA A 98 1.85 -3.50 11.04
C ALA A 98 0.97 -2.60 11.92
N LEU A 99 0.07 -1.84 11.30
CA LEU A 99 -0.87 -1.00 12.05
C LEU A 99 -1.83 -1.84 12.89
N GLN A 100 -2.32 -2.96 12.37
CA GLN A 100 -3.18 -3.87 13.13
C GLN A 100 -2.43 -4.52 14.28
N THR A 101 -1.19 -4.91 14.06
CA THR A 101 -0.33 -5.47 15.10
C THR A 101 -0.10 -4.43 16.21
N ALA A 102 0.18 -3.19 15.83
CA ALA A 102 0.33 -2.11 16.80
C ALA A 102 -0.96 -1.87 17.58
N ALA A 103 -2.11 -1.89 16.92
CA ALA A 103 -3.39 -1.75 17.59
C ALA A 103 -3.60 -2.84 18.65
N GLY A 104 -3.30 -4.09 18.29
CA GLY A 104 -3.39 -5.21 19.23
C GLY A 104 -2.45 -5.04 20.42
N TYR A 105 -1.26 -4.55 20.17
CA TYR A 105 -0.29 -4.29 21.24
C TYR A 105 -0.83 -3.24 22.22
N TYR A 106 -1.33 -2.12 21.72
CA TYR A 106 -1.85 -1.05 22.58
C TYR A 106 -3.12 -1.48 23.31
N GLU A 107 -3.97 -2.29 22.71
CA GLU A 107 -5.14 -2.85 23.39
C GLU A 107 -4.73 -3.70 24.58
N LYS A 108 -3.70 -4.53 24.42
CA LYS A 108 -3.18 -5.36 25.51
C LYS A 108 -2.56 -4.52 26.62
N GLN A 109 -1.85 -3.48 26.26
CA GLN A 109 -1.27 -2.55 27.22
C GLN A 109 -2.33 -1.83 28.04
N ASP A 110 -3.37 -1.34 27.37
CA ASP A 110 -4.48 -0.67 28.03
C ASP A 110 -5.22 -1.62 28.98
N ALA A 111 -5.48 -2.85 28.55
CA ALA A 111 -6.13 -3.84 29.39
C ALA A 111 -5.28 -4.21 30.62
N ALA A 112 -3.97 -4.40 30.41
CA ALA A 112 -3.05 -4.70 31.49
C ALA A 112 -2.97 -3.56 32.51
N GLU A 113 -2.93 -2.32 32.02
CA GLU A 113 -2.89 -1.14 32.88
C GLU A 113 -4.18 -1.00 33.68
N TYR A 114 -5.33 -1.22 33.04
CA TYR A 114 -6.62 -1.20 33.69
C TYR A 114 -6.70 -2.23 34.83
N GLU A 115 -6.27 -3.46 34.55
CA GLU A 115 -6.25 -4.51 35.56
C GLU A 115 -5.31 -4.21 36.71
N ARG A 116 -4.14 -3.63 36.41
CA ARG A 116 -3.19 -3.22 37.43
C ARG A 116 -3.77 -2.17 38.36
N LEU A 117 -4.43 -1.15 37.80
CA LEU A 117 -5.08 -0.09 38.57
C LEU A 117 -6.20 -0.65 39.44
N LYS A 118 -6.99 -1.56 38.88
CA LYS A 118 -8.07 -2.18 39.60
C LYS A 118 -7.57 -2.98 40.82
N LYS A 119 -6.46 -3.69 40.65
CA LYS A 119 -5.82 -4.43 41.76
C LYS A 119 -5.30 -3.49 42.83
N LEU A 120 -4.72 -2.36 42.45
CA LEU A 120 -4.23 -1.37 43.39
C LEU A 120 -5.37 -0.78 44.21
N GLU A 121 -6.50 -0.48 43.59
CA GLU A 121 -7.68 0.01 44.29
C GLU A 121 -8.23 -1.04 45.28
N GLY A 122 -8.30 -2.29 44.85
CA GLY A 122 -8.72 -3.40 45.71
C GLY A 122 -7.74 -3.66 46.86
N GLY A 123 -6.45 -3.46 46.61
CA GLY A 123 -5.41 -3.68 47.60
C GLY A 123 -5.27 -2.59 48.64
N SER A 124 -5.83 -1.41 48.39
CA SER A 124 -5.72 -0.28 49.33
C SER A 124 -6.86 -0.23 50.35
N ARG A 125 -7.71 -1.23 50.38
CA ARG A 125 -8.74 -1.38 51.41
C ARG A 125 -8.26 -2.22 52.62
#